data_6f5b92f885aec53ca3f8cb716a7711e0
#
_entry.id   6f5b92f885aec53ca3f8cb716a7711e0
#
_cell.length_a   1.000
_cell.length_b   1.000
_cell.length_c   1.000
_cell.angle_alpha   90.00
_cell.angle_beta   90.00
_cell.angle_gamma   90.00
#
_symmetry.space_group_name_H-M   'P 1'
#
loop_
_entity.id
_entity.type
_entity.pdbx_description
1 polymer ?
#
loop_
_entity_poly.entity_id
_entity_poly.type
_entity_poly.pdbx_seq_one_letter_code
_entity_poly.pdbx_strand_id
1 'polypeptide(L)'
;DGQPRVRPFGTAHIYNGKLYIQTGKSKAVSRQLHQNPKLEICAMLDGGEWLRVEASAVEDDDREARVSMLDAYPELKSMYSPDDGNSEVWYLRNATATVYSFTKPPRVIKF
;
A
#
# COMPACT_ATOMS: atom_id res chain seq x y z
N ASP A 1 -0.54 15.09 -13.12
CA ASP A 1 -0.13 15.34 -14.50
C ASP A 1 -0.40 14.14 -15.43
N GLY A 2 -0.95 13.05 -14.89
CA GLY A 2 -1.25 11.85 -15.66
C GLY A 2 -0.06 10.96 -15.97
N GLN A 3 1.14 11.30 -15.51
CA GLN A 3 2.31 10.46 -15.70
C GLN A 3 2.30 9.32 -14.68
N PRO A 4 2.28 8.05 -15.11
CA PRO A 4 2.42 6.94 -14.17
C PRO A 4 3.77 6.99 -13.46
N ARG A 5 3.75 6.67 -12.15
CA ARG A 5 4.96 6.64 -11.32
C ARG A 5 4.99 5.32 -10.58
N VAL A 6 6.18 4.77 -10.41
CA VAL A 6 6.38 3.51 -9.69
C VAL A 6 7.55 3.66 -8.74
N ARG A 7 7.47 2.99 -7.59
CA ARG A 7 8.54 2.96 -6.59
C ARG A 7 8.38 1.74 -5.71
N PRO A 8 9.46 1.29 -5.05
CA PRO A 8 9.33 0.22 -4.08
C PRO A 8 8.59 0.70 -2.83
N PHE A 9 7.75 -0.17 -2.28
CA PHE A 9 7.09 0.01 -0.99
C PHE A 9 7.47 -1.15 -0.09
N GLY A 10 7.90 -0.84 1.12
CA GLY A 10 8.32 -1.84 2.09
C GLY A 10 7.25 -2.30 3.04
N THR A 11 6.03 -1.76 2.96
CA THR A 11 4.97 -2.05 3.93
C THR A 11 3.70 -2.53 3.25
N ALA A 12 3.08 -3.54 3.86
CA ALA A 12 1.72 -3.96 3.57
C ALA A 12 1.21 -4.64 4.84
N HIS A 13 0.11 -4.15 5.39
CA HIS A 13 -0.36 -4.59 6.71
C HIS A 13 -1.87 -4.61 6.75
N ILE A 14 -2.44 -5.69 7.27
CA ILE A 14 -3.88 -5.81 7.44
C ILE A 14 -4.24 -5.31 8.83
N TYR A 15 -5.13 -4.33 8.90
CA TYR A 15 -5.64 -3.76 10.12
C TYR A 15 -7.13 -3.48 9.95
N ASN A 16 -7.94 -3.92 10.90
CA ASN A 16 -9.38 -3.70 10.89
C ASN A 16 -10.05 -4.14 9.57
N GLY A 17 -9.59 -5.28 9.03
CA GLY A 17 -10.13 -5.86 7.81
C GLY A 17 -9.74 -5.18 6.51
N LYS A 18 -8.79 -4.24 6.54
CA LYS A 18 -8.34 -3.48 5.37
C LYS A 18 -6.85 -3.66 5.18
N LEU A 19 -6.40 -3.57 3.92
CA LEU A 19 -4.99 -3.61 3.60
C LEU A 19 -4.44 -2.19 3.57
N TYR A 20 -3.42 -1.93 4.39
CA TYR A 20 -2.81 -0.63 4.55
C TYR A 20 -1.39 -0.62 4.00
N ILE A 21 -1.01 0.54 3.46
CA ILE A 21 0.36 0.88 3.11
C ILE A 21 0.74 2.16 3.85
N GLN A 22 2.03 2.39 4.05
CA GLN A 22 2.51 3.57 4.76
C GLN A 22 3.47 4.39 3.90
N THR A 23 3.37 5.69 4.06
CA THR A 23 4.36 6.63 3.52
C THR A 23 4.53 7.81 4.48
N GLY A 24 5.27 8.82 4.06
CA GLY A 24 5.45 10.07 4.80
C GLY A 24 4.91 11.24 4.00
N LYS A 25 4.32 12.22 4.70
CA LYS A 25 3.73 13.40 4.05
C LYS A 25 4.75 14.21 3.26
N SER A 26 6.03 14.14 3.62
CA SER A 26 7.09 14.84 2.92
C SER A 26 7.49 14.19 1.58
N LYS A 27 7.04 12.98 1.32
CA LYS A 27 7.42 12.24 0.10
C LYS A 27 6.54 12.60 -1.08
N ALA A 28 7.11 12.49 -2.29
CA ALA A 28 6.38 12.75 -3.52
C ALA A 28 5.16 11.85 -3.69
N VAL A 29 5.23 10.61 -3.21
CA VAL A 29 4.13 9.67 -3.33
C VAL A 29 2.88 10.16 -2.59
N SER A 30 3.05 10.84 -1.45
CA SER A 30 1.92 11.41 -0.72
C SER A 30 1.18 12.42 -1.59
N ARG A 31 1.90 13.34 -2.21
CA ARG A 31 1.28 14.34 -3.11
C ARG A 31 0.61 13.67 -4.30
N GLN A 32 1.25 12.65 -4.87
CA GLN A 32 0.71 11.95 -6.04
C GLN A 32 -0.59 11.22 -5.69
N LEU A 33 -0.66 10.56 -4.55
CA LEU A 33 -1.88 9.86 -4.11
C LEU A 33 -3.01 10.85 -3.79
N HIS A 34 -2.68 12.02 -3.23
CA HIS A 34 -3.70 13.05 -2.98
C HIS A 34 -4.27 13.61 -4.28
N GLN A 35 -3.46 13.71 -5.32
CA GLN A 35 -3.92 14.20 -6.63
C GLN A 35 -4.68 13.13 -7.41
N ASN A 36 -4.25 11.88 -7.32
CA ASN A 36 -4.88 10.75 -7.99
C ASN A 36 -4.71 9.50 -7.12
N PRO A 37 -5.78 9.06 -6.44
CA PRO A 37 -5.69 7.93 -5.51
C PRO A 37 -5.65 6.56 -6.19
N LYS A 38 -5.80 6.49 -7.49
CA LYS A 38 -5.73 5.21 -8.20
C LYS A 38 -4.28 4.73 -8.24
N LEU A 39 -4.09 3.45 -7.92
CA LEU A 39 -2.77 2.85 -7.90
C LEU A 39 -2.81 1.41 -8.36
N GLU A 40 -1.64 0.91 -8.67
CA GLU A 40 -1.43 -0.50 -8.93
C GLU A 40 -0.17 -0.94 -8.21
N ILE A 41 -0.26 -2.10 -7.56
CA ILE A 41 0.85 -2.70 -6.84
C ILE A 41 1.25 -3.99 -7.56
N CYS A 42 2.55 -4.21 -7.70
CA CYS A 42 3.08 -5.45 -8.24
C CYS A 42 4.04 -6.07 -7.24
N ALA A 43 3.88 -7.37 -6.99
CA ALA A 43 4.76 -8.11 -6.08
C ALA A 43 5.07 -9.48 -6.69
N MET A 44 6.33 -9.89 -6.59
CA MET A 44 6.73 -11.22 -7.00
C MET A 44 6.35 -12.23 -5.92
N LEU A 45 5.82 -13.36 -6.34
CA LEU A 45 5.49 -14.48 -5.47
C LEU A 45 6.45 -15.64 -5.74
N ASP A 46 6.41 -16.63 -4.87
CA ASP A 46 7.19 -17.85 -5.07
C ASP A 46 6.67 -18.64 -6.28
N GLY A 47 7.56 -19.42 -6.90
CA GLY A 47 7.16 -20.30 -8.00
C GLY A 47 6.92 -19.60 -9.35
N GLY A 48 7.50 -18.42 -9.54
CA GLY A 48 7.40 -17.70 -10.82
C GLY A 48 6.06 -17.03 -11.05
N GLU A 49 5.27 -16.89 -10.01
CA GLU A 49 4.02 -16.13 -10.06
C GLU A 49 4.25 -14.70 -9.65
N TRP A 50 3.34 -13.81 -10.04
CA TRP A 50 3.36 -12.43 -9.55
C TRP A 50 1.94 -11.95 -9.30
N LEU A 51 1.83 -10.99 -8.37
CA LEU A 51 0.57 -10.40 -7.94
C LEU A 51 0.49 -8.97 -8.46
N ARG A 52 -0.65 -8.61 -9.02
CA ARG A 52 -0.98 -7.21 -9.32
C ARG A 52 -2.26 -6.84 -8.60
N VAL A 53 -2.25 -5.70 -7.92
CA VAL A 53 -3.42 -5.19 -7.21
C VAL A 53 -3.76 -3.82 -7.77
N GLU A 54 -4.94 -3.70 -8.35
CA GLU A 54 -5.50 -2.40 -8.79
C GLU A 54 -6.47 -1.94 -7.71
N ALA A 55 -6.33 -0.69 -7.26
CA ALA A 55 -7.17 -0.18 -6.19
C ALA A 55 -7.20 1.34 -6.19
N SER A 56 -8.10 1.89 -5.38
CA SER A 56 -8.04 3.28 -4.96
C SER A 56 -7.54 3.34 -3.53
N ALA A 57 -6.62 4.26 -3.24
CA ALA A 57 -6.09 4.45 -1.91
C ALA A 57 -6.91 5.51 -1.17
N VAL A 58 -7.17 5.28 0.11
CA VAL A 58 -7.86 6.23 0.98
C VAL A 58 -6.96 6.52 2.17
N GLU A 59 -6.63 7.79 2.36
CA GLU A 59 -5.87 8.18 3.55
C GLU A 59 -6.73 8.01 4.78
N ASP A 60 -6.16 7.39 5.81
CA ASP A 60 -6.85 7.16 7.08
C ASP A 60 -6.10 7.89 8.18
N ASP A 61 -6.70 8.95 8.69
CA ASP A 61 -6.14 9.72 9.81
C ASP A 61 -6.51 9.07 11.14
N ASP A 62 -6.24 7.79 11.27
CA ASP A 62 -6.49 7.01 12.46
C ASP A 62 -5.16 6.69 13.14
N ARG A 63 -4.95 7.26 14.34
CA ARG A 63 -3.72 7.03 15.10
C ARG A 63 -3.50 5.54 15.37
N GLU A 64 -4.55 4.80 15.67
CA GLU A 64 -4.42 3.36 15.97
C GLU A 64 -3.97 2.57 14.74
N ALA A 65 -4.38 2.97 13.54
CA ALA A 65 -3.88 2.37 12.32
C ALA A 65 -2.38 2.65 12.14
N ARG A 66 -1.93 3.87 12.44
CA ARG A 66 -0.49 4.20 12.39
C ARG A 66 0.30 3.39 13.42
N VAL A 67 -0.23 3.26 14.63
CA VAL A 67 0.41 2.45 15.68
C VAL A 67 0.53 1.00 15.22
N SER A 68 -0.55 0.42 14.70
CA SER A 68 -0.55 -0.97 14.24
C SER A 68 0.47 -1.21 13.13
N MET A 69 0.56 -0.28 12.17
CA MET A 69 1.52 -0.37 11.08
C MET A 69 2.96 -0.36 11.60
N LEU A 70 3.28 0.56 12.51
CA LEU A 70 4.64 0.67 13.05
C LEU A 70 5.00 -0.51 13.95
N ASP A 71 4.03 -1.09 14.65
CA ASP A 71 4.26 -2.31 15.43
C ASP A 71 4.54 -3.51 14.52
N ALA A 72 3.92 -3.56 13.35
CA ALA A 72 4.18 -4.62 12.36
C ALA A 72 5.56 -4.47 11.70
N TYR A 73 6.08 -3.24 11.62
CA TYR A 73 7.37 -2.93 11.00
C TYR A 73 8.21 -2.11 11.99
N PRO A 74 8.73 -2.73 13.07
CA PRO A 74 9.42 -1.97 14.13
C PRO A 74 10.63 -1.16 13.65
N GLU A 75 11.25 -1.59 12.55
CA GLU A 75 12.40 -0.88 11.97
C GLU A 75 12.03 0.52 11.49
N LEU A 76 10.75 0.79 11.22
CA LEU A 76 10.30 2.13 10.83
C LEU A 76 10.28 3.10 12.00
N LYS A 77 10.32 2.61 13.24
CA LYS A 77 10.25 3.47 14.42
C LYS A 77 11.47 4.38 14.58
N SER A 78 12.55 4.08 13.86
CA SER A 78 13.71 4.97 13.80
C SER A 78 13.47 6.21 12.94
N MET A 79 12.47 6.18 12.05
CA MET A 79 12.16 7.26 11.12
C MET A 79 10.78 7.87 11.33
N TYR A 80 9.85 7.12 11.91
CA TYR A 80 8.46 7.53 12.06
C TYR A 80 7.95 7.25 13.47
N SER A 81 7.00 8.08 13.90
CA SER A 81 6.18 7.79 15.09
C SER A 81 4.72 8.09 14.75
N PRO A 82 3.75 7.55 15.52
CA PRO A 82 2.33 7.79 15.23
C PRO A 82 1.94 9.27 15.31
N ASP A 83 2.71 10.07 16.04
CA ASP A 83 2.39 11.46 16.34
C ASP A 83 3.41 12.44 15.76
N ASP A 84 4.21 12.03 14.78
CA ASP A 84 5.27 12.88 14.21
C ASP A 84 4.75 13.90 13.18
N GLY A 85 3.47 13.83 12.83
CA GLY A 85 2.89 14.71 11.81
C GLY A 85 3.34 14.40 10.39
N ASN A 86 4.12 13.36 10.18
CA ASN A 86 4.63 12.96 8.86
C ASN A 86 4.18 11.56 8.44
N SER A 87 4.09 10.63 9.38
CA SER A 87 3.64 9.27 9.10
C SER A 87 2.19 9.28 8.64
N GLU A 88 1.93 8.67 7.49
CA GLU A 88 0.54 8.51 7.02
C GLU A 88 0.31 7.10 6.52
N VAL A 89 -0.88 6.60 6.77
CA VAL A 89 -1.32 5.28 6.30
C VAL A 89 -2.50 5.45 5.35
N TRP A 90 -2.52 4.61 4.34
CA TRP A 90 -3.57 4.57 3.33
C TRP A 90 -4.09 3.15 3.24
N TYR A 91 -5.42 2.98 3.20
CA TYR A 91 -5.95 1.64 2.92
C TYR A 91 -6.45 1.56 1.49
N LEU A 92 -6.50 0.33 0.97
CA LEU A 92 -6.93 0.07 -0.40
C LEU A 92 -8.43 -0.20 -0.43
N ARG A 93 -9.10 0.43 -1.38
CA ARG A 93 -10.56 0.32 -1.57
C ARG A 93 -10.85 -0.08 -3.01
N ASN A 94 -11.93 -0.86 -3.20
CA ASN A 94 -12.33 -1.36 -4.51
C ASN A 94 -11.16 -2.07 -5.20
N ALA A 95 -10.49 -2.94 -4.46
CA ALA A 95 -9.27 -3.58 -4.92
C ALA A 95 -9.59 -4.84 -5.72
N THR A 96 -8.83 -5.04 -6.79
CA THR A 96 -8.82 -6.27 -7.57
C THR A 96 -7.39 -6.79 -7.57
N ALA A 97 -7.18 -7.96 -6.98
CA ALA A 97 -5.89 -8.63 -6.97
C ALA A 97 -5.92 -9.75 -7.99
N THR A 98 -4.92 -9.79 -8.86
CA THR A 98 -4.80 -10.84 -9.86
C THR A 98 -3.44 -11.51 -9.71
N VAL A 99 -3.47 -12.84 -9.61
CA VAL A 99 -2.24 -13.64 -9.56
C VAL A 99 -1.98 -14.16 -10.97
N TYR A 100 -0.83 -13.80 -11.50
CA TYR A 100 -0.40 -14.17 -12.86
C TYR A 100 0.68 -15.23 -12.81
N SER A 101 0.74 -16.04 -13.84
CA SER A 101 1.76 -17.07 -14.05
C SER A 101 2.00 -17.21 -15.55
N PHE A 102 3.21 -17.63 -15.95
CA PHE A 102 3.48 -17.94 -17.35
C PHE A 102 2.83 -19.24 -17.79
N THR A 103 2.37 -20.09 -16.85
CA THR A 103 1.92 -21.44 -17.14
C THR A 103 0.47 -21.72 -16.74
N LYS A 104 -0.17 -20.82 -15.98
CA LYS A 104 -1.52 -21.01 -15.45
C LYS A 104 -2.40 -19.82 -15.78
N PRO A 105 -3.73 -20.02 -15.88
CA PRO A 105 -4.65 -18.89 -16.04
C PRO A 105 -4.59 -17.93 -14.85
N PRO A 106 -4.90 -16.65 -15.05
CA PRO A 106 -4.97 -15.69 -13.95
C PRO A 106 -6.04 -16.07 -12.92
N ARG A 107 -5.75 -15.79 -11.65
CA ARG A 107 -6.71 -15.93 -10.54
C ARG A 107 -7.03 -14.55 -10.01
N VAL A 108 -8.31 -14.22 -9.88
CA VAL A 108 -8.78 -12.89 -9.53
C VAL A 108 -9.46 -12.92 -8.17
N ILE A 109 -9.07 -11.98 -7.29
CA ILE A 109 -9.67 -11.80 -5.96
C ILE A 109 -10.03 -10.33 -5.83
N LYS A 110 -11.26 -10.04 -5.39
CA LYS A 110 -11.72 -8.66 -5.17
C LYS A 110 -11.91 -8.41 -3.69
N PHE A 111 -11.51 -7.23 -3.24
CA PHE A 111 -11.66 -6.86 -1.83
C PHE A 111 -11.77 -5.35 -1.61
#